data_16c75e9e7187e6113f9b498384dce1c2
#
_entry.id   16c75e9e7187e6113f9b498384dce1c2
#
_cell.length_a   1.000
_cell.length_b   1.000
_cell.length_c   1.000
_cell.angle_alpha   90.00
_cell.angle_beta   90.00
_cell.angle_gamma   90.00
#
_symmetry.space_group_name_H-M   'P 1'
#
loop_
_entity.id
_entity.type
_entity.pdbx_description
1 polymer ?
#
loop_
_entity_poly.entity_id
_entity_poly.type
_entity_poly.pdbx_seq_one_letter_code
_entity_poly.pdbx_strand_id
1 'polypeptide(L)'
;MMKLISDKSQELIKGDNCFDIIRYYLSFIVVFAHFSILSGANNFNWITSSGEAVSGFFILSGFLVYYSFLKKPQLNDYIKKRARRILPPYIFIVFLCFIGGLFLSTMTVSEYFTSPQLYKYIVSNVCFLNFLEPCLPGVFTDNIMPAVNGSLWTMKVEVMLYASVPISFYFFKRWNKKIVLLLIFAISISYRECFEYLYDIKNNDFYLILGRQMVSQLVYFYSGTAILMFFDKFQKNIKILLPCALLIYLFKSEFIVFEYLAPFAFAIIIIGIAYNFRYLNFIGKYSNVAYGIYLFHFPVIQTILHYKIHEYSFSLALALSVFLTIALAIFSWNFIEKPFMRFSVQRQPRGLR
;
A
#
# COMPACT_ATOMS: atom_id res chain seq x y z
N MET A 1 -22.76 -18.74 -17.45
CA MET A 1 -22.14 -17.69 -16.58
C MET A 1 -20.78 -17.34 -17.12
N MET A 2 -20.56 -16.14 -17.62
CA MET A 2 -19.29 -15.78 -18.28
C MET A 2 -18.17 -15.76 -17.23
N LYS A 3 -17.18 -16.67 -17.35
CA LYS A 3 -16.02 -16.70 -16.45
C LYS A 3 -15.12 -15.49 -16.77
N LEU A 4 -14.88 -14.64 -15.80
CA LEU A 4 -13.99 -13.46 -15.96
C LEU A 4 -12.54 -13.86 -16.20
N ILE A 5 -12.12 -15.03 -15.71
CA ILE A 5 -10.80 -15.65 -15.92
C ILE A 5 -10.97 -17.04 -16.52
N SER A 6 -10.09 -17.43 -17.45
CA SER A 6 -10.09 -18.78 -18.05
C SER A 6 -9.62 -19.82 -17.02
N ASP A 7 -10.02 -21.08 -17.22
CA ASP A 7 -9.56 -22.18 -16.33
C ASP A 7 -8.03 -22.32 -16.40
N LYS A 8 -7.44 -22.15 -17.58
CA LYS A 8 -5.98 -22.11 -17.78
C LYS A 8 -5.31 -21.00 -16.95
N SER A 9 -5.88 -19.80 -16.95
CA SER A 9 -5.39 -18.71 -16.10
C SER A 9 -5.47 -19.05 -14.61
N GLN A 10 -6.55 -19.69 -14.15
CA GLN A 10 -6.68 -20.11 -12.76
C GLN A 10 -5.60 -21.10 -12.34
N GLU A 11 -5.24 -22.00 -13.22
CA GLU A 11 -4.19 -23.00 -13.00
C GLU A 11 -2.80 -22.35 -12.93
N LEU A 12 -2.50 -21.47 -13.87
CA LEU A 12 -1.24 -20.71 -13.91
C LEU A 12 -1.06 -19.79 -12.68
N ILE A 13 -2.14 -19.15 -12.23
CA ILE A 13 -2.09 -18.25 -11.06
C ILE A 13 -1.82 -19.01 -9.75
N LYS A 14 -2.20 -20.28 -9.65
CA LYS A 14 -1.91 -21.12 -8.48
C LYS A 14 -0.44 -21.56 -8.39
N GLY A 15 0.32 -21.38 -9.46
CA GLY A 15 1.74 -21.71 -9.52
C GLY A 15 2.60 -20.90 -8.53
N ASP A 16 3.83 -21.37 -8.34
CA ASP A 16 4.80 -20.69 -7.50
C ASP A 16 5.06 -19.26 -7.98
N ASN A 17 5.21 -18.36 -7.03
CA ASN A 17 5.45 -16.94 -7.29
C ASN A 17 6.29 -16.32 -6.16
N CYS A 18 6.87 -15.14 -6.39
CA CYS A 18 7.67 -14.43 -5.40
C CYS A 18 7.03 -13.10 -4.95
N PHE A 19 5.70 -13.02 -4.84
CA PHE A 19 5.02 -11.81 -4.41
C PHE A 19 5.48 -11.29 -3.04
N ASP A 20 5.86 -12.18 -2.12
CA ASP A 20 6.27 -11.77 -0.78
C ASP A 20 7.60 -11.01 -0.82
N ILE A 21 8.58 -11.44 -1.62
CA ILE A 21 9.83 -10.70 -1.84
C ILE A 21 9.55 -9.30 -2.42
N ILE A 22 8.65 -9.21 -3.40
CA ILE A 22 8.30 -7.92 -3.99
C ILE A 22 7.67 -7.00 -2.94
N ARG A 23 6.80 -7.52 -2.07
CA ARG A 23 6.24 -6.73 -0.97
C ARG A 23 7.32 -6.25 0.01
N TYR A 24 8.29 -7.08 0.36
CA TYR A 24 9.42 -6.66 1.19
C TYR A 24 10.22 -5.57 0.51
N TYR A 25 10.56 -5.75 -0.76
CA TYR A 25 11.28 -4.75 -1.54
C TYR A 25 10.56 -3.41 -1.54
N LEU A 26 9.25 -3.39 -1.87
CA LEU A 26 8.43 -2.18 -1.87
C LEU A 26 8.34 -1.55 -0.46
N SER A 27 8.21 -2.36 0.61
CA SER A 27 8.19 -1.85 1.98
C SER A 27 9.50 -1.17 2.36
N PHE A 28 10.64 -1.75 2.01
CA PHE A 28 11.94 -1.15 2.31
C PHE A 28 12.20 0.12 1.50
N ILE A 29 11.77 0.19 0.24
CA ILE A 29 11.81 1.47 -0.51
C ILE A 29 11.08 2.56 0.27
N VAL A 30 9.89 2.28 0.80
CA VAL A 30 9.13 3.25 1.60
C VAL A 30 9.89 3.66 2.86
N VAL A 31 10.52 2.71 3.57
CA VAL A 31 11.34 2.99 4.76
C VAL A 31 12.49 3.94 4.41
N PHE A 32 13.28 3.62 3.39
CA PHE A 32 14.43 4.42 2.99
C PHE A 32 14.02 5.80 2.48
N ALA A 33 12.98 5.87 1.65
CA ALA A 33 12.49 7.15 1.13
C ALA A 33 11.98 8.07 2.26
N HIS A 34 11.19 7.54 3.21
CA HIS A 34 10.73 8.33 4.35
C HIS A 34 11.86 8.71 5.30
N PHE A 35 12.83 7.82 5.54
CA PHE A 35 13.99 8.17 6.34
C PHE A 35 14.78 9.34 5.71
N SER A 36 14.99 9.30 4.41
CA SER A 36 15.66 10.37 3.66
C SER A 36 14.90 11.70 3.77
N ILE A 37 13.59 11.68 3.51
CA ILE A 37 12.74 12.89 3.55
C ILE A 37 12.69 13.48 4.98
N LEU A 38 12.42 12.64 5.98
CA LEU A 38 12.23 13.09 7.36
C LEU A 38 13.52 13.54 8.03
N SER A 39 14.69 12.97 7.65
CA SER A 39 16.00 13.42 8.13
C SER A 39 16.56 14.64 7.39
N GLY A 40 15.91 15.07 6.29
CA GLY A 40 16.40 16.14 5.42
C GLY A 40 17.65 15.80 4.59
N ALA A 41 18.08 14.54 4.61
CA ALA A 41 19.38 14.16 4.05
C ALA A 41 19.40 13.87 2.54
N ASN A 42 18.25 13.70 1.88
CA ASN A 42 18.09 13.44 0.43
C ASN A 42 19.03 12.38 -0.18
N ASN A 43 19.52 11.43 0.64
CA ASN A 43 20.58 10.49 0.27
C ASN A 43 20.13 9.31 -0.59
N PHE A 44 18.81 9.06 -0.77
CA PHE A 44 18.27 7.90 -1.45
C PHE A 44 17.45 8.26 -2.70
N ASN A 45 17.69 9.43 -3.31
CA ASN A 45 16.95 9.90 -4.50
C ASN A 45 17.10 8.99 -5.74
N TRP A 46 18.07 8.07 -5.73
CA TRP A 46 18.31 7.08 -6.77
C TRP A 46 17.45 5.81 -6.64
N ILE A 47 16.79 5.63 -5.49
CA ILE A 47 15.83 4.53 -5.28
C ILE A 47 14.45 5.02 -5.71
N THR A 48 13.63 4.12 -6.24
CA THR A 48 12.22 4.36 -6.56
C THR A 48 11.52 5.15 -5.45
N SER A 49 10.72 6.14 -5.80
CA SER A 49 10.03 7.00 -4.82
C SER A 49 9.05 6.21 -3.95
N SER A 50 8.77 6.70 -2.73
CA SER A 50 7.75 6.09 -1.85
C SER A 50 6.38 6.02 -2.54
N GLY A 51 6.02 7.00 -3.38
CA GLY A 51 4.80 7.02 -4.16
C GLY A 51 4.72 5.88 -5.17
N GLU A 52 5.82 5.58 -5.88
CA GLU A 52 5.89 4.45 -6.80
C GLU A 52 5.80 3.12 -6.06
N ALA A 53 6.46 2.98 -4.90
CA ALA A 53 6.34 1.78 -4.08
C ALA A 53 4.89 1.53 -3.62
N VAL A 54 4.17 2.59 -3.22
CA VAL A 54 2.74 2.53 -2.89
C VAL A 54 1.91 2.11 -4.11
N SER A 55 2.19 2.67 -5.28
CA SER A 55 1.53 2.26 -6.54
C SER A 55 1.77 0.78 -6.85
N GLY A 56 2.97 0.28 -6.57
CA GLY A 56 3.30 -1.15 -6.64
C GLY A 56 2.44 -2.02 -5.72
N PHE A 57 2.18 -1.57 -4.48
CA PHE A 57 1.25 -2.25 -3.58
C PHE A 57 -0.19 -2.24 -4.12
N PHE A 58 -0.64 -1.16 -4.73
CA PHE A 58 -1.98 -1.12 -5.35
C PHE A 58 -2.08 -2.08 -6.55
N ILE A 59 -1.04 -2.21 -7.38
CA ILE A 59 -0.97 -3.21 -8.45
C ILE A 59 -1.10 -4.63 -7.89
N LEU A 60 -0.29 -4.97 -6.87
CA LEU A 60 -0.35 -6.28 -6.21
C LEU A 60 -1.73 -6.54 -5.60
N SER A 61 -2.32 -5.54 -4.96
CA SER A 61 -3.66 -5.63 -4.38
C SER A 61 -4.71 -5.82 -5.48
N GLY A 62 -4.63 -5.09 -6.59
CA GLY A 62 -5.52 -5.25 -7.74
C GLY A 62 -5.50 -6.66 -8.32
N PHE A 63 -4.34 -7.29 -8.38
CA PHE A 63 -4.21 -8.67 -8.84
C PHE A 63 -4.71 -9.68 -7.80
N LEU A 64 -4.20 -9.63 -6.57
CA LEU A 64 -4.40 -10.68 -5.57
C LEU A 64 -5.76 -10.58 -4.86
N VAL A 65 -6.21 -9.38 -4.55
CA VAL A 65 -7.49 -9.17 -3.85
C VAL A 65 -8.64 -9.44 -4.79
N TYR A 66 -8.52 -8.99 -6.05
CA TYR A 66 -9.52 -9.30 -7.07
C TYR A 66 -9.61 -10.80 -7.32
N TYR A 67 -8.48 -11.50 -7.48
CA TYR A 67 -8.44 -12.96 -7.59
C TYR A 67 -9.09 -13.66 -6.39
N SER A 68 -8.81 -13.19 -5.17
CA SER A 68 -9.43 -13.72 -3.96
C SER A 68 -10.96 -13.55 -3.96
N PHE A 69 -11.48 -12.44 -4.50
CA PHE A 69 -12.92 -12.20 -4.63
C PHE A 69 -13.56 -13.10 -5.70
N LEU A 70 -12.89 -13.27 -6.85
CA LEU A 70 -13.38 -14.14 -7.92
C LEU A 70 -13.54 -15.61 -7.50
N LYS A 71 -12.72 -16.11 -6.57
CA LYS A 71 -12.85 -17.47 -6.04
C LYS A 71 -14.15 -17.70 -5.26
N LYS A 72 -14.60 -16.69 -4.52
CA LYS A 72 -15.82 -16.73 -3.71
C LYS A 72 -16.46 -15.35 -3.70
N PRO A 73 -17.29 -15.00 -4.70
CA PRO A 73 -17.85 -13.66 -4.86
C PRO A 73 -19.03 -13.43 -3.92
N GLN A 74 -18.79 -13.53 -2.62
CA GLN A 74 -19.74 -13.26 -1.54
C GLN A 74 -19.26 -12.04 -0.75
N LEU A 75 -20.07 -10.98 -0.74
CA LEU A 75 -19.70 -9.69 -0.17
C LEU A 75 -19.35 -9.78 1.31
N ASN A 76 -20.15 -10.49 2.12
CA ASN A 76 -19.92 -10.61 3.55
C ASN A 76 -18.60 -11.32 3.88
N ASP A 77 -18.27 -12.41 3.16
CA ASP A 77 -17.01 -13.13 3.36
C ASP A 77 -15.81 -12.28 2.92
N TYR A 78 -15.99 -11.53 1.82
CA TYR A 78 -14.96 -10.62 1.32
C TYR A 78 -14.66 -9.51 2.33
N ILE A 79 -15.68 -8.80 2.82
CA ILE A 79 -15.51 -7.73 3.82
C ILE A 79 -14.85 -8.28 5.08
N LYS A 80 -15.35 -9.39 5.64
CA LYS A 80 -14.76 -10.02 6.83
C LYS A 80 -13.29 -10.38 6.62
N LYS A 81 -12.92 -10.90 5.45
CA LYS A 81 -11.55 -11.28 5.13
C LYS A 81 -10.63 -10.07 5.02
N ARG A 82 -11.09 -8.95 4.45
CA ARG A 82 -10.31 -7.72 4.34
C ARG A 82 -10.20 -7.02 5.69
N ALA A 83 -11.31 -6.90 6.42
CA ALA A 83 -11.32 -6.31 7.75
C ALA A 83 -10.34 -7.00 8.70
N ARG A 84 -10.34 -8.34 8.75
CA ARG A 84 -9.40 -9.11 9.58
C ARG A 84 -7.93 -8.95 9.18
N ARG A 85 -7.66 -8.57 7.94
CA ARG A 85 -6.30 -8.33 7.45
C ARG A 85 -5.83 -6.91 7.79
N ILE A 86 -6.71 -5.92 7.69
CA ILE A 86 -6.35 -4.51 7.79
C ILE A 86 -6.52 -3.98 9.21
N LEU A 87 -7.70 -4.19 9.82
CA LEU A 87 -8.07 -3.50 11.05
C LEU A 87 -7.18 -3.82 12.26
N PRO A 88 -6.81 -5.08 12.56
CA PRO A 88 -6.08 -5.36 13.79
C PRO A 88 -4.73 -4.63 13.87
N PRO A 89 -3.81 -4.75 12.89
CA PRO A 89 -2.54 -4.04 12.96
C PRO A 89 -2.69 -2.52 12.75
N TYR A 90 -3.70 -2.06 12.00
CA TYR A 90 -3.97 -0.64 11.83
C TYR A 90 -4.43 0.02 13.14
N ILE A 91 -5.38 -0.58 13.84
CA ILE A 91 -5.83 -0.06 15.14
C ILE A 91 -4.70 -0.15 16.16
N PHE A 92 -3.93 -1.23 16.14
CA PHE A 92 -2.79 -1.38 17.03
C PHE A 92 -1.77 -0.26 16.87
N ILE A 93 -1.36 0.11 15.64
CA ILE A 93 -0.42 1.20 15.43
C ILE A 93 -1.00 2.57 15.88
N VAL A 94 -2.28 2.84 15.65
CA VAL A 94 -2.92 4.07 16.11
C VAL A 94 -2.84 4.17 17.64
N PHE A 95 -3.16 3.08 18.36
CA PHE A 95 -3.07 3.04 19.82
C PHE A 95 -1.63 3.03 20.32
N LEU A 96 -0.70 2.37 19.61
CA LEU A 96 0.71 2.42 19.95
C LEU A 96 1.26 3.85 19.85
N CYS A 97 0.89 4.59 18.81
CA CYS A 97 1.26 6.00 18.69
C CYS A 97 0.61 6.86 19.77
N PHE A 98 -0.66 6.62 20.11
CA PHE A 98 -1.35 7.31 21.20
C PHE A 98 -0.65 7.13 22.55
N ILE A 99 -0.31 5.88 22.90
CA ILE A 99 0.39 5.57 24.17
C ILE A 99 1.83 6.06 24.12
N GLY A 100 2.54 5.81 23.00
CA GLY A 100 3.93 6.26 22.82
C GLY A 100 4.05 7.79 22.87
N GLY A 101 3.06 8.49 22.30
CA GLY A 101 3.00 9.94 22.34
C GLY A 101 2.99 10.53 23.75
N LEU A 102 2.41 9.82 24.73
CA LEU A 102 2.43 10.24 26.13
C LEU A 102 3.87 10.39 26.68
N PHE A 103 4.79 9.54 26.23
CA PHE A 103 6.20 9.56 26.67
C PHE A 103 7.07 10.50 25.83
N LEU A 104 6.59 10.91 24.66
CA LEU A 104 7.32 11.74 23.71
C LEU A 104 6.80 13.18 23.65
N SER A 105 5.67 13.45 24.33
CA SER A 105 5.06 14.77 24.37
C SER A 105 5.85 15.73 25.26
N THR A 106 5.96 16.98 24.83
CA THR A 106 6.48 18.09 25.63
C THR A 106 5.46 18.60 26.67
N MET A 107 4.23 18.11 26.63
CA MET A 107 3.15 18.48 27.57
C MET A 107 3.17 17.60 28.82
N THR A 108 2.61 18.11 29.91
CA THR A 108 2.34 17.28 31.09
C THR A 108 1.27 16.22 30.78
N VAL A 109 1.24 15.15 31.56
CA VAL A 109 0.23 14.08 31.42
C VAL A 109 -1.20 14.64 31.44
N SER A 110 -1.48 15.59 32.34
CA SER A 110 -2.80 16.22 32.43
C SER A 110 -3.15 17.01 31.17
N GLU A 111 -2.24 17.84 30.67
CA GLU A 111 -2.44 18.63 29.47
C GLU A 111 -2.61 17.72 28.22
N TYR A 112 -1.82 16.65 28.12
CA TYR A 112 -1.94 15.69 27.02
C TYR A 112 -3.34 15.08 26.95
N PHE A 113 -3.87 14.59 28.08
CA PHE A 113 -5.20 13.96 28.14
C PHE A 113 -6.36 14.95 28.07
N THR A 114 -6.17 16.22 28.44
CA THR A 114 -7.22 17.25 28.32
C THR A 114 -7.23 17.94 26.96
N SER A 115 -6.21 17.70 26.12
CA SER A 115 -6.10 18.32 24.79
C SER A 115 -7.19 17.83 23.82
N PRO A 116 -7.99 18.72 23.23
CA PRO A 116 -8.95 18.35 22.17
C PRO A 116 -8.28 17.70 20.94
N GLN A 117 -7.02 18.05 20.65
CA GLN A 117 -6.24 17.49 19.56
C GLN A 117 -6.06 15.98 19.71
N LEU A 118 -5.87 15.48 20.94
CA LEU A 118 -5.73 14.05 21.21
C LEU A 118 -6.95 13.26 20.75
N TYR A 119 -8.13 13.72 21.12
CA TYR A 119 -9.39 13.06 20.75
C TYR A 119 -9.65 13.14 19.26
N LYS A 120 -9.35 14.29 18.65
CA LYS A 120 -9.43 14.48 17.21
C LYS A 120 -8.48 13.51 16.49
N TYR A 121 -7.23 13.35 16.98
CA TYR A 121 -6.28 12.36 16.44
C TYR A 121 -6.86 10.94 16.51
N ILE A 122 -7.35 10.50 17.65
CA ILE A 122 -7.90 9.14 17.82
C ILE A 122 -9.06 8.91 16.86
N VAL A 123 -10.07 9.79 16.88
CA VAL A 123 -11.26 9.64 16.03
C VAL A 123 -10.90 9.66 14.55
N SER A 124 -10.08 10.63 14.13
CA SER A 124 -9.67 10.76 12.73
C SER A 124 -8.89 9.52 12.25
N ASN A 125 -7.93 9.06 13.05
CA ASN A 125 -7.11 7.92 12.63
C ASN A 125 -7.88 6.60 12.69
N VAL A 126 -8.70 6.33 13.70
CA VAL A 126 -9.54 5.12 13.76
C VAL A 126 -10.51 5.06 12.58
N CYS A 127 -11.01 6.21 12.11
CA CYS A 127 -11.90 6.32 10.95
C CYS A 127 -11.18 6.38 9.59
N PHE A 128 -9.88 6.14 9.51
CA PHE A 128 -9.05 6.28 8.28
C PHE A 128 -9.00 7.71 7.72
N LEU A 129 -9.23 8.71 8.54
CA LEU A 129 -9.21 10.13 8.18
C LEU A 129 -7.94 10.83 8.71
N ASN A 130 -6.79 10.16 8.65
CA ASN A 130 -5.50 10.63 9.13
C ASN A 130 -5.18 12.08 8.70
N PHE A 131 -5.59 12.48 7.50
CA PHE A 131 -5.35 13.82 6.98
C PHE A 131 -6.04 14.95 7.76
N LEU A 132 -7.04 14.65 8.59
CA LEU A 132 -7.72 15.64 9.43
C LEU A 132 -6.93 15.99 10.69
N GLU A 133 -6.21 15.02 11.24
CA GLU A 133 -5.33 15.22 12.40
C GLU A 133 -4.22 14.16 12.41
N PRO A 134 -3.07 14.43 11.77
CA PRO A 134 -1.94 13.50 11.75
C PRO A 134 -1.03 13.64 12.97
N CYS A 135 -1.21 14.66 13.81
CA CYS A 135 -0.32 15.04 14.90
C CYS A 135 -0.94 14.71 16.27
N LEU A 136 -0.09 14.41 17.24
CA LEU A 136 -0.45 14.31 18.66
C LEU A 136 0.02 15.56 19.41
N PRO A 137 -0.66 15.93 20.51
CA PRO A 137 -0.31 17.13 21.27
C PRO A 137 1.13 17.09 21.79
N GLY A 138 1.96 18.07 21.43
CA GLY A 138 3.34 18.20 21.88
C GLY A 138 4.32 17.12 21.38
N VAL A 139 3.93 16.28 20.43
CA VAL A 139 4.76 15.19 19.92
C VAL A 139 5.42 15.57 18.60
N PHE A 140 6.73 15.38 18.50
CA PHE A 140 7.56 15.63 17.30
C PHE A 140 7.52 17.09 16.79
N THR A 141 7.30 18.03 17.67
CA THR A 141 7.19 19.47 17.32
C THR A 141 8.45 20.02 16.65
N ASP A 142 9.62 19.48 16.98
CA ASP A 142 10.91 19.92 16.47
C ASP A 142 11.39 19.11 15.24
N ASN A 143 10.66 18.09 14.85
CA ASN A 143 10.97 17.33 13.64
C ASN A 143 10.53 18.12 12.39
N ILE A 144 11.16 17.87 11.23
CA ILE A 144 10.83 18.50 9.94
C ILE A 144 9.34 18.36 9.61
N MET A 145 8.74 17.23 10.00
CA MET A 145 7.31 16.99 9.86
C MET A 145 6.74 16.51 11.20
N PRO A 146 5.77 17.21 11.82
CA PRO A 146 5.26 16.84 13.13
C PRO A 146 4.24 15.68 13.09
N ALA A 147 3.88 15.18 11.91
CA ALA A 147 2.97 14.05 11.76
C ALA A 147 3.51 12.80 12.45
N VAL A 148 2.70 12.16 13.31
CA VAL A 148 3.12 10.95 14.04
C VAL A 148 3.25 9.75 13.12
N ASN A 149 2.32 9.57 12.20
CA ASN A 149 2.40 8.54 11.17
C ASN A 149 1.81 9.04 9.84
N GLY A 150 2.64 9.70 9.05
CA GLY A 150 2.24 10.24 7.77
C GLY A 150 1.91 9.18 6.72
N SER A 151 2.32 7.91 6.89
CA SER A 151 2.04 6.86 5.91
C SER A 151 0.58 6.37 5.91
N LEU A 152 -0.20 6.67 6.96
CA LEU A 152 -1.57 6.15 7.13
C LEU A 152 -2.59 6.69 6.12
N TRP A 153 -2.29 7.78 5.40
CA TRP A 153 -3.20 8.30 4.36
C TRP A 153 -3.51 7.29 3.27
N THR A 154 -2.57 6.40 2.96
CA THR A 154 -2.72 5.36 1.94
C THR A 154 -3.71 4.27 2.34
N MET A 155 -3.89 4.06 3.66
CA MET A 155 -4.81 3.05 4.18
C MET A 155 -6.27 3.36 3.83
N LYS A 156 -6.65 4.65 3.87
CA LYS A 156 -7.95 5.10 3.35
C LYS A 156 -8.11 4.74 1.88
N VAL A 157 -7.10 5.03 1.08
CA VAL A 157 -7.11 4.73 -0.35
C VAL A 157 -7.23 3.22 -0.59
N GLU A 158 -6.47 2.40 0.15
CA GLU A 158 -6.52 0.94 0.04
C GLU A 158 -7.92 0.39 0.36
N VAL A 159 -8.54 0.85 1.45
CA VAL A 159 -9.91 0.43 1.84
C VAL A 159 -10.91 0.82 0.76
N MET A 160 -10.81 2.03 0.19
CA MET A 160 -11.68 2.47 -0.91
C MET A 160 -11.45 1.67 -2.20
N LEU A 161 -10.20 1.33 -2.54
CA LEU A 161 -9.88 0.45 -3.66
C LEU A 161 -10.48 -0.95 -3.45
N TYR A 162 -10.45 -1.48 -2.22
CA TYR A 162 -11.09 -2.76 -1.91
C TYR A 162 -12.62 -2.67 -2.04
N ALA A 163 -13.24 -1.57 -1.63
CA ALA A 163 -14.67 -1.35 -1.81
C ALA A 163 -15.06 -1.28 -3.31
N SER A 164 -14.16 -0.83 -4.19
CA SER A 164 -14.40 -0.80 -5.63
C SER A 164 -14.49 -2.19 -6.30
N VAL A 165 -13.91 -3.25 -5.68
CA VAL A 165 -13.87 -4.61 -6.25
C VAL A 165 -15.26 -5.20 -6.50
N PRO A 166 -16.18 -5.28 -5.52
CA PRO A 166 -17.52 -5.80 -5.77
C PRO A 166 -18.32 -4.94 -6.75
N ILE A 167 -18.10 -3.62 -6.75
CA ILE A 167 -18.76 -2.68 -7.66
C ILE A 167 -18.31 -2.96 -9.11
N SER A 168 -17.02 -2.99 -9.36
CA SER A 168 -16.48 -3.26 -10.69
C SER A 168 -16.79 -4.68 -11.17
N PHE A 169 -16.86 -5.66 -10.26
CA PHE A 169 -17.26 -7.01 -10.60
C PHE A 169 -18.67 -7.08 -11.19
N TYR A 170 -19.62 -6.29 -10.66
CA TYR A 170 -20.96 -6.16 -11.24
C TYR A 170 -20.90 -5.65 -12.67
N PHE A 171 -20.11 -4.59 -12.94
CA PHE A 171 -19.95 -4.03 -14.28
C PHE A 171 -19.24 -5.01 -15.23
N PHE A 172 -18.19 -5.70 -14.80
CA PHE A 172 -17.51 -6.71 -15.61
C PHE A 172 -18.40 -7.92 -15.96
N LYS A 173 -19.41 -8.22 -15.17
CA LYS A 173 -20.40 -9.25 -15.51
C LYS A 173 -21.40 -8.79 -16.54
N ARG A 174 -21.77 -7.51 -16.51
CA ARG A 174 -22.83 -6.96 -17.35
C ARG A 174 -22.32 -6.49 -18.70
N TRP A 175 -21.12 -5.94 -18.74
CA TRP A 175 -20.53 -5.29 -19.90
C TRP A 175 -19.21 -5.94 -20.33
N ASN A 176 -18.75 -5.57 -21.55
CA ASN A 176 -17.47 -6.05 -22.03
C ASN A 176 -16.33 -5.57 -21.10
N LYS A 177 -15.56 -6.52 -20.58
CA LYS A 177 -14.49 -6.24 -19.61
C LYS A 177 -13.43 -5.26 -20.12
N LYS A 178 -13.17 -5.23 -21.45
CA LYS A 178 -12.20 -4.29 -22.04
C LYS A 178 -12.75 -2.86 -21.99
N ILE A 179 -14.06 -2.67 -22.27
CA ILE A 179 -14.70 -1.35 -22.21
C ILE A 179 -14.71 -0.84 -20.76
N VAL A 180 -15.09 -1.70 -19.81
CA VAL A 180 -15.09 -1.32 -18.38
C VAL A 180 -13.69 -0.92 -17.90
N LEU A 181 -12.65 -1.69 -18.26
CA LEU A 181 -11.27 -1.32 -17.95
C LEU A 181 -10.89 0.01 -18.57
N LEU A 182 -11.19 0.22 -19.86
CA LEU A 182 -10.90 1.47 -20.57
C LEU A 182 -11.55 2.67 -19.87
N LEU A 183 -12.81 2.55 -19.46
CA LEU A 183 -13.52 3.61 -18.73
C LEU A 183 -12.88 3.89 -17.36
N ILE A 184 -12.50 2.84 -16.61
CA ILE A 184 -11.83 3.01 -15.33
C ILE A 184 -10.50 3.75 -15.52
N PHE A 185 -9.72 3.38 -16.53
CA PHE A 185 -8.43 4.02 -16.82
C PHE A 185 -8.62 5.47 -17.27
N ALA A 186 -9.58 5.73 -18.15
CA ALA A 186 -9.89 7.09 -18.60
C ALA A 186 -10.30 7.99 -17.42
N ILE A 187 -11.20 7.51 -16.53
CA ILE A 187 -11.62 8.24 -15.33
C ILE A 187 -10.41 8.51 -14.41
N SER A 188 -9.55 7.50 -14.20
CA SER A 188 -8.40 7.61 -13.32
C SER A 188 -7.38 8.63 -13.80
N ILE A 189 -7.03 8.56 -15.09
CA ILE A 189 -6.08 9.47 -15.74
C ILE A 189 -6.66 10.89 -15.79
N SER A 190 -7.90 11.07 -16.27
CA SER A 190 -8.53 12.39 -16.33
C SER A 190 -8.66 13.06 -14.96
N TYR A 191 -8.90 12.28 -13.90
CA TYR A 191 -8.95 12.79 -12.53
C TYR A 191 -7.56 13.31 -12.09
N ARG A 192 -6.50 12.53 -12.33
CA ARG A 192 -5.13 12.95 -12.01
C ARG A 192 -4.77 14.23 -12.73
N GLU A 193 -4.91 14.25 -14.05
CA GLU A 193 -4.61 15.42 -14.90
C GLU A 193 -5.39 16.67 -14.50
N CYS A 194 -6.67 16.49 -14.14
CA CYS A 194 -7.51 17.63 -13.68
C CYS A 194 -6.94 18.28 -12.42
N PHE A 195 -6.49 17.48 -11.44
CA PHE A 195 -5.96 18.03 -10.19
C PHE A 195 -4.52 18.53 -10.31
N GLU A 196 -3.69 17.94 -11.17
CA GLU A 196 -2.37 18.46 -11.54
C GLU A 196 -2.52 19.84 -12.24
N TYR A 197 -3.42 19.95 -13.20
CA TYR A 197 -3.73 21.23 -13.86
C TYR A 197 -4.25 22.31 -12.90
N LEU A 198 -5.13 21.92 -11.95
CA LEU A 198 -5.62 22.85 -10.92
C LEU A 198 -4.50 23.29 -9.96
N TYR A 199 -3.56 22.43 -9.65
CA TYR A 199 -2.39 22.75 -8.86
C TYR A 199 -1.51 23.79 -9.59
N ASP A 200 -1.23 23.57 -10.86
CA ASP A 200 -0.40 24.47 -11.68
C ASP A 200 -1.00 25.90 -11.78
N ILE A 201 -2.34 26.00 -11.91
CA ILE A 201 -3.02 27.30 -11.98
C ILE A 201 -3.16 27.97 -10.62
N LYS A 202 -3.51 27.21 -9.57
CA LYS A 202 -3.89 27.78 -8.27
C LYS A 202 -2.72 27.82 -7.29
N ASN A 203 -1.62 27.10 -7.56
CA ASN A 203 -0.45 26.93 -6.70
C ASN A 203 -0.83 26.60 -5.24
N ASN A 204 -1.74 25.62 -5.07
CA ASN A 204 -2.27 25.23 -3.78
C ASN A 204 -2.16 23.71 -3.60
N ASP A 205 -1.37 23.29 -2.60
CA ASP A 205 -1.09 21.89 -2.27
C ASP A 205 -2.34 21.03 -2.00
N PHE A 206 -3.47 21.66 -1.69
CA PHE A 206 -4.75 20.98 -1.54
C PHE A 206 -5.11 20.15 -2.78
N TYR A 207 -4.82 20.67 -3.99
CA TYR A 207 -5.08 19.95 -5.24
C TYR A 207 -4.16 18.74 -5.41
N LEU A 208 -2.90 18.82 -4.95
CA LEU A 208 -2.01 17.65 -4.92
C LEU A 208 -2.53 16.58 -3.98
N ILE A 209 -3.09 16.96 -2.82
CA ILE A 209 -3.71 16.01 -1.87
C ILE A 209 -4.92 15.34 -2.52
N LEU A 210 -5.76 16.08 -3.23
CA LEU A 210 -6.90 15.53 -3.98
C LEU A 210 -6.42 14.62 -5.12
N GLY A 211 -5.41 15.02 -5.86
CA GLY A 211 -4.82 14.24 -6.95
C GLY A 211 -4.27 12.88 -6.52
N ARG A 212 -3.95 12.70 -5.23
CA ARG A 212 -3.46 11.41 -4.68
C ARG A 212 -4.56 10.48 -4.18
N GLN A 213 -5.85 10.87 -4.24
CA GLN A 213 -6.95 10.07 -3.71
C GLN A 213 -7.23 8.82 -4.56
N MET A 214 -8.18 8.00 -4.09
CA MET A 214 -8.48 6.67 -4.64
C MET A 214 -8.70 6.68 -6.16
N VAL A 215 -9.34 7.72 -6.69
CA VAL A 215 -9.70 7.76 -8.12
C VAL A 215 -8.46 7.75 -9.02
N SER A 216 -7.42 8.51 -8.68
CA SER A 216 -6.15 8.47 -9.43
C SER A 216 -5.39 7.15 -9.28
N GLN A 217 -5.63 6.40 -8.19
CA GLN A 217 -4.96 5.13 -7.93
C GLN A 217 -5.67 3.94 -8.62
N LEU A 218 -6.87 4.15 -9.19
CA LEU A 218 -7.57 3.10 -9.93
C LEU A 218 -6.75 2.56 -11.10
N VAL A 219 -5.98 3.41 -11.80
CA VAL A 219 -5.14 2.98 -12.91
C VAL A 219 -4.13 1.91 -12.48
N TYR A 220 -3.48 2.07 -11.33
CA TYR A 220 -2.55 1.09 -10.80
C TYR A 220 -3.24 -0.19 -10.33
N PHE A 221 -4.29 -0.05 -9.54
CA PHE A 221 -5.05 -1.20 -9.03
C PHE A 221 -5.66 -2.04 -10.17
N TYR A 222 -6.31 -1.38 -11.12
CA TYR A 222 -6.95 -2.10 -12.23
C TYR A 222 -5.99 -2.53 -13.33
N SER A 223 -4.76 -2.01 -13.39
CA SER A 223 -3.69 -2.61 -14.21
C SER A 223 -3.32 -4.01 -13.71
N GLY A 224 -3.20 -4.19 -12.38
CA GLY A 224 -3.06 -5.52 -11.78
C GLY A 224 -4.26 -6.44 -12.07
N THR A 225 -5.50 -5.90 -11.97
CA THR A 225 -6.72 -6.63 -12.30
C THR A 225 -6.81 -6.98 -13.79
N ALA A 226 -6.35 -6.10 -14.68
CA ALA A 226 -6.32 -6.35 -16.12
C ALA A 226 -5.39 -7.53 -16.46
N ILE A 227 -4.19 -7.55 -15.88
CA ILE A 227 -3.26 -8.69 -16.05
C ILE A 227 -3.92 -9.98 -15.53
N LEU A 228 -4.62 -9.95 -14.38
CA LEU A 228 -5.36 -11.10 -13.88
C LEU A 228 -6.41 -11.61 -14.89
N MET A 229 -7.17 -10.72 -15.50
CA MET A 229 -8.24 -11.08 -16.45
C MET A 229 -7.74 -11.64 -17.77
N PHE A 230 -6.50 -11.33 -18.15
CA PHE A 230 -5.86 -11.77 -19.39
C PHE A 230 -4.57 -12.56 -19.13
N PHE A 231 -4.49 -13.26 -17.98
CA PHE A 231 -3.25 -13.83 -17.47
C PHE A 231 -2.60 -14.86 -18.38
N ASP A 232 -3.40 -15.70 -19.07
CA ASP A 232 -2.90 -16.66 -20.08
C ASP A 232 -2.21 -15.97 -21.24
N LYS A 233 -2.79 -14.88 -21.77
CA LYS A 233 -2.19 -14.07 -22.82
C LYS A 233 -0.94 -13.33 -22.34
N PHE A 234 -0.99 -12.80 -21.11
CA PHE A 234 0.14 -12.15 -20.48
C PHE A 234 1.33 -13.11 -20.36
N GLN A 235 1.14 -14.30 -19.80
CA GLN A 235 2.22 -15.28 -19.65
C GLN A 235 2.77 -15.78 -21.00
N LYS A 236 1.90 -15.97 -22.00
CA LYS A 236 2.34 -16.38 -23.35
C LYS A 236 3.30 -15.37 -23.99
N ASN A 237 3.07 -14.06 -23.74
CA ASN A 237 3.81 -12.97 -24.38
C ASN A 237 4.83 -12.31 -23.44
N ILE A 238 5.08 -12.85 -22.24
CA ILE A 238 5.90 -12.21 -21.21
C ILE A 238 7.31 -11.89 -21.68
N LYS A 239 7.91 -12.72 -22.56
CA LYS A 239 9.26 -12.53 -23.10
C LYS A 239 9.40 -11.25 -23.94
N ILE A 240 8.29 -10.75 -24.51
CA ILE A 240 8.23 -9.50 -25.27
C ILE A 240 7.72 -8.38 -24.35
N LEU A 241 6.67 -8.64 -23.60
CA LEU A 241 6.04 -7.63 -22.75
C LEU A 241 6.97 -7.07 -21.67
N LEU A 242 7.80 -7.92 -21.05
CA LEU A 242 8.67 -7.50 -19.97
C LEU A 242 9.79 -6.55 -20.42
N PRO A 243 10.56 -6.82 -21.48
CA PRO A 243 11.54 -5.85 -21.99
C PRO A 243 10.90 -4.55 -22.48
N CYS A 244 9.77 -4.62 -23.20
CA CYS A 244 9.05 -3.42 -23.63
C CYS A 244 8.56 -2.58 -22.42
N ALA A 245 8.02 -3.23 -21.39
CA ALA A 245 7.58 -2.55 -20.17
C ALA A 245 8.76 -1.91 -19.43
N LEU A 246 9.92 -2.56 -19.38
CA LEU A 246 11.12 -1.98 -18.79
C LEU A 246 11.56 -0.73 -19.55
N LEU A 247 11.58 -0.76 -20.88
CA LEU A 247 11.91 0.41 -21.71
C LEU A 247 10.92 1.56 -21.48
N ILE A 248 9.61 1.29 -21.51
CA ILE A 248 8.58 2.30 -21.26
C ILE A 248 8.76 2.92 -19.86
N TYR A 249 9.02 2.09 -18.85
CA TYR A 249 9.15 2.57 -17.48
C TYR A 249 10.43 3.36 -17.23
N LEU A 250 11.54 2.99 -17.86
CA LEU A 250 12.81 3.71 -17.76
C LEU A 250 12.76 5.09 -18.44
N PHE A 251 12.06 5.20 -19.55
CA PHE A 251 11.96 6.45 -20.33
C PHE A 251 10.63 7.19 -20.12
N LYS A 252 9.92 6.92 -19.02
CA LYS A 252 8.60 7.52 -18.76
C LYS A 252 8.62 9.04 -18.58
N SER A 253 9.73 9.61 -18.14
CA SER A 253 9.91 11.07 -17.99
C SER A 253 10.32 11.76 -19.30
N GLU A 254 10.79 11.02 -20.30
CA GLU A 254 11.27 11.57 -21.56
C GLU A 254 10.17 11.71 -22.61
N PHE A 255 9.15 10.83 -22.53
CA PHE A 255 8.08 10.76 -23.52
C PHE A 255 6.72 10.77 -22.86
N ILE A 256 5.87 11.74 -23.19
CA ILE A 256 4.51 11.88 -22.65
C ILE A 256 3.66 10.59 -22.82
N VAL A 257 3.82 9.88 -23.93
CA VAL A 257 3.11 8.61 -24.16
C VAL A 257 3.56 7.54 -23.16
N PHE A 258 4.85 7.51 -22.81
CA PHE A 258 5.39 6.55 -21.85
C PHE A 258 4.96 6.87 -20.42
N GLU A 259 4.77 8.13 -20.09
CA GLU A 259 4.20 8.55 -18.80
C GLU A 259 2.80 7.95 -18.61
N TYR A 260 1.91 8.07 -19.59
CA TYR A 260 0.57 7.47 -19.53
C TYR A 260 0.57 5.94 -19.55
N LEU A 261 1.58 5.32 -20.18
CA LEU A 261 1.73 3.87 -20.21
C LEU A 261 2.47 3.32 -18.98
N ALA A 262 3.15 4.15 -18.20
CA ALA A 262 3.96 3.74 -17.05
C ALA A 262 3.19 2.90 -16.01
N PRO A 263 1.92 3.19 -15.62
CA PRO A 263 1.18 2.33 -14.71
C PRO A 263 1.01 0.89 -15.20
N PHE A 264 0.77 0.72 -16.52
CA PHE A 264 0.61 -0.60 -17.14
C PHE A 264 1.96 -1.31 -17.26
N ALA A 265 3.01 -0.58 -17.66
CA ALA A 265 4.36 -1.08 -17.71
C ALA A 265 4.84 -1.56 -16.33
N PHE A 266 4.58 -0.77 -15.30
CA PHE A 266 4.93 -1.13 -13.92
C PHE A 266 4.17 -2.38 -13.44
N ALA A 267 2.89 -2.53 -13.78
CA ALA A 267 2.14 -3.74 -13.48
C ALA A 267 2.72 -4.98 -14.20
N ILE A 268 3.12 -4.84 -15.46
CA ILE A 268 3.77 -5.92 -16.21
C ILE A 268 5.09 -6.30 -15.55
N ILE A 269 5.91 -5.34 -15.13
CA ILE A 269 7.18 -5.58 -14.45
C ILE A 269 6.96 -6.33 -13.15
N ILE A 270 6.09 -5.80 -12.25
CA ILE A 270 5.83 -6.39 -10.93
C ILE A 270 5.31 -7.83 -11.05
N ILE A 271 4.26 -8.05 -11.84
CA ILE A 271 3.62 -9.36 -11.95
C ILE A 271 4.48 -10.30 -12.81
N GLY A 272 5.17 -9.76 -13.82
CA GLY A 272 6.14 -10.50 -14.63
C GLY A 272 7.29 -11.05 -13.78
N ILE A 273 7.89 -10.23 -12.94
CA ILE A 273 8.92 -10.66 -11.99
C ILE A 273 8.36 -11.70 -11.04
N ALA A 274 7.15 -11.48 -10.47
CA ALA A 274 6.55 -12.38 -9.50
C ALA A 274 6.42 -13.82 -9.98
N TYR A 275 6.09 -14.04 -11.25
CA TYR A 275 5.87 -15.37 -11.80
C TYR A 275 7.07 -15.97 -12.54
N ASN A 276 7.98 -15.16 -13.03
CA ASN A 276 9.13 -15.66 -13.79
C ASN A 276 10.40 -15.83 -12.94
N PHE A 277 10.47 -15.17 -11.77
CA PHE A 277 11.57 -15.31 -10.82
C PHE A 277 11.13 -16.02 -9.53
N ARG A 278 10.29 -17.04 -9.66
CA ARG A 278 9.69 -17.82 -8.57
C ARG A 278 10.70 -18.49 -7.61
N TYR A 279 11.93 -18.73 -8.08
CA TYR A 279 13.02 -19.26 -7.26
C TYR A 279 13.41 -18.31 -6.11
N LEU A 280 13.07 -17.02 -6.18
CA LEU A 280 13.27 -16.06 -5.11
C LEU A 280 12.30 -16.25 -3.92
N ASN A 281 11.32 -17.16 -4.01
CA ASN A 281 10.30 -17.37 -2.97
C ASN A 281 10.81 -18.10 -1.71
N PHE A 282 12.08 -17.95 -1.35
CA PHE A 282 12.66 -18.57 -0.15
C PHE A 282 12.30 -17.82 1.14
N ILE A 283 12.01 -16.52 1.08
CA ILE A 283 11.67 -15.68 2.24
C ILE A 283 10.19 -15.81 2.64
N GLY A 284 9.28 -15.91 1.67
CA GLY A 284 7.83 -15.88 1.90
C GLY A 284 7.25 -17.05 2.72
N LYS A 285 8.02 -18.10 2.93
CA LYS A 285 7.59 -19.27 3.69
C LYS A 285 7.49 -19.03 5.21
N TYR A 286 8.15 -18.00 5.74
CA TYR A 286 8.33 -17.84 7.20
C TYR A 286 7.40 -16.80 7.84
N SER A 287 7.18 -15.66 7.20
CA SER A 287 6.29 -14.62 7.75
C SER A 287 5.93 -13.58 6.70
N ASN A 288 4.72 -13.02 6.75
CA ASN A 288 4.31 -11.91 5.88
C ASN A 288 4.29 -10.61 6.68
N VAL A 289 5.49 -10.12 7.06
CA VAL A 289 5.63 -8.91 7.88
C VAL A 289 5.74 -7.61 7.08
N ALA A 290 5.71 -7.68 5.73
CA ALA A 290 5.82 -6.51 4.87
C ALA A 290 4.77 -5.43 5.17
N TYR A 291 3.55 -5.84 5.54
CA TYR A 291 2.49 -4.92 5.96
C TYR A 291 2.81 -4.22 7.28
N GLY A 292 3.34 -4.96 8.26
CA GLY A 292 3.83 -4.37 9.51
C GLY A 292 4.99 -3.40 9.28
N ILE A 293 5.98 -3.76 8.43
CA ILE A 293 7.08 -2.85 8.06
C ILE A 293 6.51 -1.52 7.52
N TYR A 294 5.51 -1.60 6.63
CA TYR A 294 4.85 -0.42 6.10
C TYR A 294 4.13 0.42 7.17
N LEU A 295 3.48 -0.20 8.15
CA LEU A 295 2.72 0.52 9.17
C LEU A 295 3.60 1.16 10.27
N PHE A 296 4.69 0.48 10.66
CA PHE A 296 5.48 0.88 11.82
C PHE A 296 6.67 1.78 11.53
N HIS A 297 7.17 1.81 10.27
CA HIS A 297 8.41 2.55 9.95
C HIS A 297 8.33 4.04 10.28
N PHE A 298 7.22 4.70 9.94
CA PHE A 298 7.12 6.15 10.07
C PHE A 298 7.26 6.64 11.52
N PRO A 299 6.47 6.16 12.51
CA PRO A 299 6.63 6.56 13.90
C PRO A 299 7.97 6.12 14.51
N VAL A 300 8.55 5.00 14.06
CA VAL A 300 9.91 4.59 14.48
C VAL A 300 10.95 5.59 13.98
N ILE A 301 10.92 5.96 12.71
CA ILE A 301 11.82 6.99 12.15
C ILE A 301 11.64 8.30 12.91
N GLN A 302 10.41 8.77 13.09
CA GLN A 302 10.11 9.99 13.81
C GLN A 302 10.69 9.99 15.23
N THR A 303 10.58 8.88 15.95
CA THR A 303 11.14 8.73 17.30
C THR A 303 12.67 8.82 17.28
N ILE A 304 13.34 8.18 16.34
CA ILE A 304 14.81 8.21 16.22
C ILE A 304 15.31 9.61 15.87
N LEU A 305 14.58 10.33 15.01
CA LEU A 305 14.90 11.70 14.65
C LEU A 305 14.64 12.68 15.80
N HIS A 306 13.59 12.46 16.58
CA HIS A 306 13.29 13.24 17.78
C HIS A 306 14.44 13.20 18.80
N TYR A 307 15.07 12.04 18.98
CA TYR A 307 16.27 11.90 19.84
C TYR A 307 17.57 12.33 19.14
N LYS A 308 17.50 12.92 17.95
CA LYS A 308 18.63 13.46 17.19
C LYS A 308 19.77 12.47 16.92
N ILE A 309 19.47 11.16 16.91
CA ILE A 309 20.48 10.11 16.68
C ILE A 309 21.12 10.27 15.29
N HIS A 310 20.37 10.81 14.32
CA HIS A 310 20.86 11.07 12.95
C HIS A 310 21.92 12.19 12.88
N GLU A 311 21.91 13.14 13.82
CA GLU A 311 22.92 14.18 13.92
C GLU A 311 24.26 13.59 14.39
N TYR A 312 24.23 12.57 15.27
CA TYR A 312 25.41 11.84 15.70
C TYR A 312 25.94 10.90 14.64
N SER A 313 25.08 10.06 14.06
CA SER A 313 25.41 9.12 12.99
C SER A 313 24.19 8.78 12.15
N PHE A 314 24.21 9.20 10.88
CA PHE A 314 23.17 8.86 9.91
C PHE A 314 23.00 7.35 9.74
N SER A 315 24.11 6.62 9.61
CA SER A 315 24.10 5.16 9.41
C SER A 315 23.51 4.42 10.62
N LEU A 316 23.85 4.85 11.84
CA LEU A 316 23.30 4.27 13.06
C LEU A 316 21.80 4.53 13.17
N ALA A 317 21.35 5.76 12.91
CA ALA A 317 19.93 6.11 12.93
C ALA A 317 19.13 5.30 11.92
N LEU A 318 19.65 5.13 10.70
CA LEU A 318 19.03 4.29 9.67
C LEU A 318 18.97 2.82 10.11
N ALA A 319 20.07 2.27 10.60
CA ALA A 319 20.14 0.87 11.05
C ALA A 319 19.16 0.60 12.20
N LEU A 320 19.07 1.50 13.18
CA LEU A 320 18.10 1.42 14.28
C LEU A 320 16.66 1.54 13.76
N SER A 321 16.39 2.45 12.81
CA SER A 321 15.07 2.60 12.20
C SER A 321 14.62 1.31 11.52
N VAL A 322 15.49 0.68 10.73
CA VAL A 322 15.20 -0.59 10.05
C VAL A 322 15.02 -1.71 11.07
N PHE A 323 15.92 -1.85 12.03
CA PHE A 323 15.88 -2.91 13.04
C PHE A 323 14.60 -2.85 13.89
N LEU A 324 14.29 -1.69 14.47
CA LEU A 324 13.10 -1.51 15.30
C LEU A 324 11.81 -1.68 14.51
N THR A 325 11.78 -1.20 13.27
CA THR A 325 10.63 -1.41 12.37
C THR A 325 10.38 -2.89 12.12
N ILE A 326 11.43 -3.67 11.82
CA ILE A 326 11.32 -5.12 11.60
C ILE A 326 10.88 -5.82 12.90
N ALA A 327 11.46 -5.46 14.04
CA ALA A 327 11.10 -6.05 15.33
C ALA A 327 9.62 -5.84 15.67
N LEU A 328 9.11 -4.60 15.51
CA LEU A 328 7.69 -4.29 15.70
C LEU A 328 6.79 -4.99 14.68
N ALA A 329 7.21 -5.10 13.44
CA ALA A 329 6.47 -5.82 12.41
C ALA A 329 6.37 -7.33 12.71
N ILE A 330 7.45 -7.95 13.19
CA ILE A 330 7.45 -9.36 13.63
C ILE A 330 6.55 -9.54 14.86
N PHE A 331 6.63 -8.63 15.83
CA PHE A 331 5.74 -8.63 16.99
C PHE A 331 4.27 -8.55 16.56
N SER A 332 3.92 -7.55 15.74
CA SER A 332 2.57 -7.38 15.23
C SER A 332 2.08 -8.63 14.47
N TRP A 333 2.91 -9.19 13.61
CA TRP A 333 2.56 -10.40 12.87
C TRP A 333 2.19 -11.56 13.79
N ASN A 334 3.03 -11.85 14.81
CA ASN A 334 2.83 -13.00 15.66
C ASN A 334 1.69 -12.84 16.66
N PHE A 335 1.54 -11.65 17.26
CA PHE A 335 0.63 -11.41 18.37
C PHE A 335 -0.68 -10.73 17.95
N ILE A 336 -0.69 -10.00 16.81
CA ILE A 336 -1.85 -9.22 16.37
C ILE A 336 -2.44 -9.80 15.07
N GLU A 337 -1.66 -9.89 13.99
CA GLU A 337 -2.21 -10.25 12.67
C GLU A 337 -2.59 -11.74 12.57
N LYS A 338 -1.65 -12.61 12.88
CA LYS A 338 -1.79 -14.08 12.73
C LYS A 338 -2.95 -14.68 13.50
N PRO A 339 -3.23 -14.29 14.77
CA PRO A 339 -4.41 -14.77 15.49
C PRO A 339 -5.72 -14.42 14.80
N PHE A 340 -5.90 -13.17 14.37
CA PHE A 340 -7.14 -12.74 13.69
C PHE A 340 -7.36 -13.42 12.34
N MET A 341 -6.30 -13.82 11.65
CA MET A 341 -6.40 -14.57 10.38
C MET A 341 -6.72 -16.05 10.60
N ARG A 342 -6.23 -16.70 11.67
CA ARG A 342 -6.48 -18.10 11.97
C ARG A 342 -7.94 -18.41 12.32
N PHE A 343 -8.65 -17.50 12.99
CA PHE A 343 -10.07 -17.63 13.29
C PHE A 343 -10.97 -17.82 12.04
N SER A 344 -10.44 -17.56 10.83
CA SER A 344 -11.17 -17.75 9.59
C SER A 344 -11.17 -19.22 9.09
N VAL A 345 -10.16 -20.00 9.46
CA VAL A 345 -9.96 -21.40 8.97
C VAL A 345 -10.74 -22.41 9.83
N GLN A 346 -10.91 -22.15 11.12
CA GLN A 346 -11.54 -23.09 12.04
C GLN A 346 -13.08 -23.13 11.99
N ARG A 347 -13.75 -22.17 11.32
CA ARG A 347 -15.23 -22.10 11.20
C ARG A 347 -15.79 -22.71 9.90
N GLN A 348 -15.02 -23.48 9.13
CA GLN A 348 -15.64 -24.41 8.19
C GLN A 348 -16.06 -25.67 8.98
N PRO A 349 -17.37 -25.98 9.05
CA PRO A 349 -17.79 -27.24 9.66
C PRO A 349 -17.11 -28.36 8.87
N ARG A 350 -16.45 -29.28 9.57
CA ARG A 350 -16.09 -30.60 9.02
C ARG A 350 -17.41 -31.28 8.75
N GLY A 351 -18.02 -30.95 7.63
CA GLY A 351 -19.23 -31.56 7.11
C GLY A 351 -18.87 -32.78 6.30
N LEU A 352 -19.08 -33.93 6.91
CA LEU A 352 -19.49 -35.23 6.33
C LEU A 352 -18.76 -35.62 5.04
N ARG A 353 -18.02 -36.67 5.23
CA ARG A 353 -17.49 -37.56 4.18
C ARG A 353 -18.59 -38.15 3.30
#